data_74abf12d28ac4f57778c4fd24eb6ef31
#
_entry.id   74abf12d28ac4f57778c4fd24eb6ef31
#
_cell.length_a   1.000
_cell.length_b   1.000
_cell.length_c   1.000
_cell.angle_alpha   90.00
_cell.angle_beta   90.00
_cell.angle_gamma   90.00
#
_symmetry.space_group_name_H-M   'P 1'
#
loop_
_entity.id
_entity.type
_entity.pdbx_description
1 polymer ?
#
loop_
_entity_poly.entity_id
_entity_poly.type
_entity_poly.pdbx_seq_one_letter_code
_entity_poly.pdbx_strand_id
1 'polypeptide(L)'
;MKGNKRTLAAVTAALSLLLCSCSSASDTATPHTVTLIAKSTQTEFWLSVFAGAEAAATEYNLDLNIIGPSTEEDYEAQNQMVAQAVEAGTDALVFSAIHYDNNAAAIDAAAQQGVKIVAIDSNVDSQAVSTYIGTDNYAAGQMAAQAALDRVEGQLHVGIINYDISSANGQERERGAVETFTRSGRAQVVSVINTLAEAHIAQTDTTALLTQHPEINVLLAFNEPTSVGAARAIENRDDADNIFLVGFDSNVSTVDGLQNGTVDALIVQNPYAMGYLGVESAYKLLTGQSKDVTHTVDTSTQIVDRDNLFSMDSQKALFTFEQRGKSS
;
A
#
# COMPACT_ATOMS: atom_id res chain seq x y z
N MET A 1 -35.26 -90.44 -0.74
CA MET A 1 -34.77 -89.56 -1.83
C MET A 1 -34.22 -88.31 -1.18
N LYS A 2 -32.85 -88.18 -1.20
CA LYS A 2 -32.09 -87.06 -0.61
C LYS A 2 -31.81 -86.05 -1.72
N GLY A 3 -32.20 -84.79 -1.56
CA GLY A 3 -32.00 -83.72 -2.55
C GLY A 3 -31.63 -82.40 -1.89
N ASN A 4 -30.39 -82.07 -1.97
CA ASN A 4 -29.72 -80.77 -2.00
C ASN A 4 -30.28 -79.56 -1.24
N LYS A 5 -29.74 -79.35 -0.07
CA LYS A 5 -29.75 -78.03 0.68
C LYS A 5 -28.37 -77.40 0.77
N ARG A 6 -27.60 -77.35 -0.32
CA ARG A 6 -26.21 -76.84 -0.28
C ARG A 6 -25.85 -75.72 -1.26
N THR A 7 -26.81 -75.19 -2.00
CA THR A 7 -26.53 -74.18 -3.02
C THR A 7 -27.13 -72.79 -2.77
N LEU A 8 -27.70 -72.48 -1.57
CA LEU A 8 -28.32 -71.17 -1.28
C LEU A 8 -27.53 -70.33 -0.28
N ALA A 9 -26.37 -70.79 0.24
CA ALA A 9 -25.55 -70.07 1.22
C ALA A 9 -24.36 -69.32 0.61
N ALA A 10 -24.07 -69.49 -0.70
CA ALA A 10 -22.89 -68.92 -1.34
C ALA A 10 -23.14 -67.60 -2.12
N VAL A 11 -24.39 -67.17 -2.30
CA VAL A 11 -24.71 -65.97 -3.08
C VAL A 11 -24.94 -64.71 -2.19
N THR A 12 -25.16 -64.92 -0.89
CA THR A 12 -25.42 -63.79 0.05
C THR A 12 -24.14 -63.19 0.64
N ALA A 13 -22.97 -63.85 0.49
CA ALA A 13 -21.71 -63.31 1.01
C ALA A 13 -20.91 -62.46 0.02
N ALA A 14 -21.31 -62.41 -1.26
CA ALA A 14 -20.60 -61.61 -2.29
C ALA A 14 -21.17 -60.18 -2.53
N LEU A 15 -22.32 -59.84 -1.92
CA LEU A 15 -22.96 -58.55 -2.12
C LEU A 15 -22.71 -57.54 -0.99
N SER A 16 -21.97 -57.94 0.07
CA SER A 16 -21.66 -57.06 1.23
C SER A 16 -20.29 -56.39 1.16
N LEU A 17 -19.52 -56.59 0.08
CA LEU A 17 -18.15 -56.07 -0.07
C LEU A 17 -18.02 -54.90 -1.07
N LEU A 18 -19.12 -54.38 -1.59
CA LEU A 18 -19.12 -53.27 -2.58
C LEU A 18 -19.65 -51.91 -2.06
N LEU A 19 -19.85 -51.78 -0.74
CA LEU A 19 -20.34 -50.52 -0.15
C LEU A 19 -19.29 -49.81 0.74
N CYS A 20 -18.03 -50.20 0.67
CA CYS A 20 -16.93 -49.51 1.37
C CYS A 20 -15.94 -48.87 0.40
N SER A 21 -16.39 -47.92 -0.43
CA SER A 21 -15.44 -47.15 -1.20
C SER A 21 -16.15 -45.95 -1.81
N CYS A 22 -16.31 -44.90 -1.03
CA CYS A 22 -16.41 -43.49 -1.43
C CYS A 22 -16.64 -42.63 -0.18
N SER A 23 -15.79 -42.74 0.85
CA SER A 23 -15.47 -41.59 1.64
C SER A 23 -14.21 -41.03 1.01
N SER A 24 -14.37 -40.28 -0.09
CA SER A 24 -13.46 -39.20 -0.41
C SER A 24 -13.53 -38.28 0.78
N ALA A 25 -12.68 -38.47 1.77
CA ALA A 25 -12.28 -37.40 2.62
C ALA A 25 -11.74 -36.34 1.63
N SER A 26 -12.54 -35.34 1.31
CA SER A 26 -12.01 -34.11 0.88
C SER A 26 -11.09 -33.70 2.04
N ASP A 27 -9.78 -33.96 1.89
CA ASP A 27 -8.77 -33.23 2.60
C ASP A 27 -9.04 -31.76 2.26
N THR A 28 -9.89 -31.12 3.04
CA THR A 28 -9.94 -29.68 3.09
C THR A 28 -8.63 -29.31 3.79
N ALA A 29 -7.56 -29.17 3.00
CA ALA A 29 -6.33 -28.59 3.49
C ALA A 29 -6.71 -27.32 4.23
N THR A 30 -6.24 -27.18 5.46
CA THR A 30 -6.45 -25.94 6.21
C THR A 30 -5.94 -24.78 5.37
N PRO A 31 -6.72 -23.71 5.21
CA PRO A 31 -6.28 -22.55 4.45
C PRO A 31 -4.92 -22.06 4.98
N HIS A 32 -4.05 -21.61 4.10
CA HIS A 32 -2.83 -20.94 4.52
C HIS A 32 -3.18 -19.62 5.22
N THR A 33 -2.45 -19.33 6.29
CA THR A 33 -2.59 -18.09 7.05
C THR A 33 -1.61 -17.04 6.52
N VAL A 34 -2.15 -15.89 6.11
CA VAL A 34 -1.38 -14.75 5.66
C VAL A 34 -1.65 -13.57 6.60
N THR A 35 -0.60 -12.93 7.11
CA THR A 35 -0.74 -11.70 7.88
C THR A 35 -0.24 -10.51 7.08
N LEU A 36 -1.12 -9.52 6.85
CA LEU A 36 -0.75 -8.23 6.31
C LEU A 36 -0.46 -7.28 7.46
N ILE A 37 0.75 -6.71 7.49
CA ILE A 37 1.17 -5.72 8.49
C ILE A 37 1.42 -4.40 7.78
N ALA A 38 0.50 -3.46 7.95
CA ALA A 38 0.53 -2.13 7.36
C ALA A 38 1.37 -1.15 8.20
N LYS A 39 1.64 0.04 7.65
CA LYS A 39 2.26 1.15 8.41
C LYS A 39 1.24 1.86 9.30
N SER A 40 -0.03 1.85 8.91
CA SER A 40 -1.15 2.43 9.66
C SER A 40 -2.46 1.75 9.27
N THR A 41 -3.51 1.98 10.06
CA THR A 41 -4.87 1.49 9.78
C THR A 41 -5.88 2.64 9.62
N GLN A 42 -5.41 3.89 9.49
CA GLN A 42 -6.26 5.08 9.68
C GLN A 42 -6.60 5.85 8.40
N THR A 43 -5.84 5.67 7.28
CA THR A 43 -6.03 6.47 6.07
C THR A 43 -6.85 5.74 5.00
N GLU A 44 -7.42 6.50 4.05
CA GLU A 44 -8.15 5.92 2.91
C GLU A 44 -7.22 5.09 2.01
N PHE A 45 -5.94 5.46 1.93
CA PHE A 45 -4.90 4.66 1.28
C PHE A 45 -4.84 3.23 1.84
N TRP A 46 -4.72 3.08 3.17
CA TRP A 46 -4.63 1.75 3.80
C TRP A 46 -5.95 0.98 3.70
N LEU A 47 -7.10 1.65 3.83
CA LEU A 47 -8.39 0.99 3.63
C LEU A 47 -8.50 0.40 2.22
N SER A 48 -7.97 1.06 1.19
CA SER A 48 -7.93 0.55 -0.18
C SER A 48 -6.96 -0.64 -0.32
N VAL A 49 -5.79 -0.61 0.32
CA VAL A 49 -4.87 -1.78 0.40
C VAL A 49 -5.60 -2.98 1.02
N PHE A 50 -6.30 -2.77 2.13
CA PHE A 50 -7.02 -3.85 2.82
C PHE A 50 -8.12 -4.46 1.96
N ALA A 51 -8.89 -3.63 1.25
CA ALA A 51 -9.92 -4.11 0.32
C ALA A 51 -9.34 -5.00 -0.79
N GLY A 52 -8.16 -4.63 -1.33
CA GLY A 52 -7.45 -5.46 -2.30
C GLY A 52 -6.98 -6.79 -1.71
N ALA A 53 -6.40 -6.75 -0.51
CA ALA A 53 -5.93 -7.93 0.20
C ALA A 53 -7.08 -8.91 0.54
N GLU A 54 -8.22 -8.40 1.03
CA GLU A 54 -9.42 -9.19 1.32
C GLU A 54 -10.01 -9.84 0.07
N ALA A 55 -9.99 -9.14 -1.07
CA ALA A 55 -10.44 -9.68 -2.34
C ALA A 55 -9.57 -10.86 -2.79
N ALA A 56 -8.24 -10.73 -2.73
CA ALA A 56 -7.31 -11.81 -3.05
C ALA A 56 -7.43 -12.98 -2.06
N ALA A 57 -7.53 -12.71 -0.76
CA ALA A 57 -7.72 -13.75 0.25
C ALA A 57 -9.00 -14.57 0.00
N THR A 58 -10.08 -13.91 -0.39
CA THR A 58 -11.34 -14.57 -0.77
C THR A 58 -11.15 -15.42 -2.03
N GLU A 59 -10.49 -14.90 -3.06
CA GLU A 59 -10.27 -15.62 -4.33
C GLU A 59 -9.40 -16.86 -4.15
N TYR A 60 -8.34 -16.77 -3.35
CA TYR A 60 -7.37 -17.84 -3.14
C TYR A 60 -7.66 -18.71 -1.91
N ASN A 61 -8.79 -18.48 -1.22
CA ASN A 61 -9.19 -19.21 0.00
C ASN A 61 -8.09 -19.22 1.07
N LEU A 62 -7.61 -18.03 1.44
CA LEU A 62 -6.62 -17.80 2.48
C LEU A 62 -7.28 -17.31 3.77
N ASP A 63 -6.67 -17.64 4.91
CA ASP A 63 -6.99 -17.01 6.20
C ASP A 63 -6.14 -15.75 6.34
N LEU A 64 -6.77 -14.57 6.17
CA LEU A 64 -6.09 -13.27 6.16
C LEU A 64 -6.29 -12.55 7.48
N ASN A 65 -5.17 -12.20 8.12
CA ASN A 65 -5.14 -11.31 9.26
C ASN A 65 -4.55 -9.95 8.84
N ILE A 66 -5.25 -8.85 9.13
CA ILE A 66 -4.79 -7.48 8.82
C ILE A 66 -4.55 -6.74 10.12
N ILE A 67 -3.32 -6.27 10.33
CA ILE A 67 -2.92 -5.49 11.49
C ILE A 67 -1.99 -4.34 11.09
N GLY A 68 -1.83 -3.38 11.99
CA GLY A 68 -0.93 -2.26 11.84
C GLY A 68 -0.98 -1.37 13.07
N PRO A 69 0.06 -0.56 13.33
CA PRO A 69 0.03 0.44 14.38
C PRO A 69 -0.98 1.55 14.06
N SER A 70 -1.24 2.42 15.01
CA SER A 70 -2.15 3.55 14.83
C SER A 70 -1.54 4.69 14.02
N THR A 71 -0.20 4.79 13.99
CA THR A 71 0.56 5.84 13.30
C THR A 71 1.72 5.25 12.51
N GLU A 72 2.22 5.98 11.52
CA GLU A 72 3.33 5.53 10.66
C GLU A 72 4.73 5.80 11.27
N GLU A 73 4.82 6.04 12.56
CA GLU A 73 6.10 6.31 13.25
C GLU A 73 6.56 5.14 14.15
N ASP A 74 5.64 4.25 14.55
CA ASP A 74 5.93 3.21 15.54
C ASP A 74 6.43 1.91 14.90
N TYR A 75 7.68 1.93 14.39
CA TYR A 75 8.32 0.73 13.84
C TYR A 75 8.59 -0.34 14.90
N GLU A 76 8.73 0.04 16.18
CA GLU A 76 8.93 -0.92 17.28
C GLU A 76 7.67 -1.74 17.52
N ALA A 77 6.48 -1.10 17.54
CA ALA A 77 5.21 -1.82 17.58
C ALA A 77 5.06 -2.73 16.34
N GLN A 78 5.47 -2.27 15.18
CA GLN A 78 5.42 -3.07 13.95
C GLN A 78 6.33 -4.31 14.05
N ASN A 79 7.54 -4.19 14.60
CA ASN A 79 8.43 -5.32 14.88
C ASN A 79 7.81 -6.33 15.86
N GLN A 80 7.10 -5.85 16.89
CA GLN A 80 6.37 -6.72 17.83
C GLN A 80 5.21 -7.46 17.12
N MET A 81 4.50 -6.79 16.21
CA MET A 81 3.44 -7.40 15.40
C MET A 81 3.98 -8.51 14.50
N VAL A 82 5.17 -8.33 13.91
CA VAL A 82 5.86 -9.40 13.15
C VAL A 82 6.11 -10.62 14.04
N ALA A 83 6.68 -10.43 15.22
CA ALA A 83 6.95 -11.52 16.16
C ALA A 83 5.67 -12.25 16.58
N GLN A 84 4.60 -11.51 16.90
CA GLN A 84 3.30 -12.07 17.27
C GLN A 84 2.66 -12.85 16.11
N ALA A 85 2.75 -12.36 14.89
CA ALA A 85 2.23 -13.08 13.71
C ALA A 85 2.96 -14.42 13.50
N VAL A 86 4.28 -14.42 13.69
CA VAL A 86 5.09 -15.65 13.62
C VAL A 86 4.70 -16.65 14.72
N GLU A 87 4.55 -16.17 15.99
CA GLU A 87 4.09 -17.01 17.11
C GLU A 87 2.69 -17.58 16.89
N ALA A 88 1.82 -16.82 16.22
CA ALA A 88 0.47 -17.24 15.85
C ALA A 88 0.44 -18.25 14.69
N GLY A 89 1.58 -18.53 14.05
CA GLY A 89 1.72 -19.54 13.01
C GLY A 89 1.37 -19.02 11.60
N THR A 90 1.61 -17.74 11.30
CA THR A 90 1.45 -17.22 9.93
C THR A 90 2.39 -17.92 8.96
N ASP A 91 1.90 -18.30 7.78
CA ASP A 91 2.70 -18.93 6.72
C ASP A 91 3.42 -17.88 5.85
N ALA A 92 2.83 -16.70 5.72
CA ALA A 92 3.41 -15.56 4.98
C ALA A 92 3.08 -14.21 5.61
N LEU A 93 4.00 -13.26 5.44
CA LEU A 93 3.81 -11.86 5.75
C LEU A 93 3.72 -11.04 4.47
N VAL A 94 2.70 -10.20 4.38
CA VAL A 94 2.61 -9.08 3.44
C VAL A 94 2.88 -7.82 4.26
N PHE A 95 4.02 -7.19 4.03
CA PHE A 95 4.60 -6.22 4.95
C PHE A 95 4.92 -4.89 4.26
N SER A 96 4.55 -3.77 4.87
CA SER A 96 5.00 -2.44 4.47
C SER A 96 5.79 -1.82 5.61
N ALA A 97 7.07 -1.56 5.39
CA ALA A 97 7.98 -1.11 6.45
C ALA A 97 7.77 0.38 6.79
N ILE A 98 7.62 0.67 8.07
CA ILE A 98 7.71 2.05 8.58
C ILE A 98 9.17 2.52 8.43
N HIS A 99 10.12 1.71 8.83
CA HIS A 99 11.54 2.07 8.82
C HIS A 99 12.35 1.07 8.00
N TYR A 100 13.02 1.53 6.95
CA TYR A 100 13.74 0.68 6.01
C TYR A 100 14.74 -0.25 6.71
N ASP A 101 15.62 0.30 7.58
CA ASP A 101 16.67 -0.47 8.26
C ASP A 101 16.18 -1.16 9.53
N ASN A 102 15.41 -0.46 10.39
CA ASN A 102 15.10 -0.96 11.74
C ASN A 102 14.06 -2.09 11.75
N ASN A 103 13.26 -2.24 10.67
CA ASN A 103 12.37 -3.38 10.52
C ASN A 103 13.06 -4.63 9.96
N ALA A 104 14.27 -4.50 9.36
CA ALA A 104 14.95 -5.59 8.66
C ALA A 104 15.18 -6.81 9.56
N ALA A 105 15.66 -6.60 10.78
CA ALA A 105 15.97 -7.70 11.70
C ALA A 105 14.73 -8.54 12.08
N ALA A 106 13.57 -7.92 12.24
CA ALA A 106 12.32 -8.64 12.53
C ALA A 106 11.87 -9.48 11.33
N ILE A 107 12.00 -8.94 10.12
CA ILE A 107 11.68 -9.64 8.87
C ILE A 107 12.62 -10.81 8.63
N ASP A 108 13.93 -10.63 8.84
CA ASP A 108 14.92 -11.70 8.73
C ASP A 108 14.65 -12.84 9.74
N ALA A 109 14.26 -12.48 10.97
CA ALA A 109 13.91 -13.47 12.00
C ALA A 109 12.64 -14.28 11.63
N ALA A 110 11.62 -13.64 11.04
CA ALA A 110 10.43 -14.31 10.54
C ALA A 110 10.77 -15.27 9.39
N ALA A 111 11.59 -14.82 8.44
CA ALA A 111 12.02 -15.64 7.30
C ALA A 111 12.84 -16.86 7.74
N GLN A 112 13.70 -16.73 8.76
CA GLN A 112 14.47 -17.86 9.33
C GLN A 112 13.56 -18.93 9.94
N GLN A 113 12.35 -18.59 10.33
CA GLN A 113 11.32 -19.55 10.78
C GLN A 113 10.48 -20.14 9.64
N GLY A 114 10.81 -19.81 8.39
CA GLY A 114 10.18 -20.37 7.19
C GLY A 114 9.01 -19.55 6.64
N VAL A 115 8.69 -18.41 7.28
CA VAL A 115 7.64 -17.50 6.82
C VAL A 115 8.03 -16.86 5.49
N LYS A 116 7.11 -16.82 4.52
CA LYS A 116 7.32 -16.17 3.22
C LYS A 116 7.13 -14.66 3.37
N ILE A 117 8.03 -13.88 2.78
CA ILE A 117 8.01 -12.41 2.90
C ILE A 117 7.69 -11.77 1.56
N VAL A 118 6.65 -10.95 1.55
CA VAL A 118 6.24 -10.07 0.45
C VAL A 118 6.23 -8.64 0.97
N ALA A 119 6.97 -7.74 0.35
CA ALA A 119 6.91 -6.32 0.68
C ALA A 119 5.92 -5.59 -0.24
N ILE A 120 5.14 -4.68 0.34
CA ILE A 120 4.22 -3.80 -0.41
C ILE A 120 4.46 -2.34 0.00
N ASP A 121 4.10 -1.37 -0.86
CA ASP A 121 4.16 0.08 -0.62
C ASP A 121 5.57 0.59 -0.23
N SER A 122 6.08 0.24 0.93
CA SER A 122 7.42 0.61 1.40
C SER A 122 8.27 -0.64 1.65
N ASN A 123 9.44 -0.68 1.02
CA ASN A 123 10.37 -1.80 1.11
C ASN A 123 11.13 -1.80 2.44
N VAL A 124 11.83 -2.89 2.73
CA VAL A 124 12.66 -3.12 3.92
C VAL A 124 14.04 -3.66 3.51
N ASP A 125 15.10 -3.31 4.22
CA ASP A 125 16.47 -3.77 3.96
C ASP A 125 16.67 -5.24 4.39
N SER A 126 16.01 -6.13 3.69
CA SER A 126 16.10 -7.58 3.93
C SER A 126 16.18 -8.36 2.62
N GLN A 127 17.14 -9.28 2.54
CA GLN A 127 17.27 -10.21 1.42
C GLN A 127 16.22 -11.33 1.45
N ALA A 128 15.43 -11.40 2.51
CA ALA A 128 14.35 -12.38 2.64
C ALA A 128 13.09 -11.98 1.87
N VAL A 129 13.00 -10.72 1.42
CA VAL A 129 11.89 -10.23 0.59
C VAL A 129 11.89 -10.95 -0.75
N SER A 130 10.85 -11.74 -0.99
CA SER A 130 10.70 -12.50 -2.25
C SER A 130 10.24 -11.62 -3.42
N THR A 131 9.43 -10.61 -3.13
CA THR A 131 8.94 -9.61 -4.08
C THR A 131 8.58 -8.32 -3.36
N TYR A 132 8.81 -7.19 -4.06
CA TYR A 132 8.28 -5.88 -3.69
C TYR A 132 7.20 -5.47 -4.69
N ILE A 133 6.07 -5.01 -4.20
CA ILE A 133 4.92 -4.56 -5.00
C ILE A 133 4.53 -3.17 -4.52
N GLY A 134 4.71 -2.17 -5.36
CA GLY A 134 4.46 -0.78 -4.96
C GLY A 134 4.56 0.19 -6.12
N THR A 135 4.73 1.44 -5.79
CA THR A 135 4.98 2.54 -6.72
C THR A 135 6.49 2.61 -7.04
N ASP A 136 6.85 2.92 -8.27
CA ASP A 136 8.16 3.50 -8.56
C ASP A 136 8.23 4.90 -7.93
N ASN A 137 8.66 4.95 -6.67
CA ASN A 137 8.63 6.15 -5.85
C ASN A 137 9.58 7.24 -6.37
N TYR A 138 10.70 6.85 -6.99
CA TYR A 138 11.60 7.80 -7.62
C TYR A 138 10.93 8.47 -8.84
N ALA A 139 10.31 7.68 -9.71
CA ALA A 139 9.56 8.20 -10.84
C ALA A 139 8.35 9.04 -10.40
N ALA A 140 7.67 8.65 -9.32
CA ALA A 140 6.56 9.43 -8.76
C ALA A 140 7.01 10.80 -8.23
N GLY A 141 8.17 10.86 -7.57
CA GLY A 141 8.79 12.13 -7.18
C GLY A 141 9.17 13.00 -8.37
N GLN A 142 9.72 12.39 -9.43
CA GLN A 142 9.99 13.11 -10.70
C GLN A 142 8.70 13.64 -11.33
N MET A 143 7.64 12.85 -11.32
CA MET A 143 6.32 13.23 -11.85
C MET A 143 5.75 14.43 -11.10
N ALA A 144 5.85 14.46 -9.76
CA ALA A 144 5.41 15.58 -8.95
C ALA A 144 6.16 16.88 -9.27
N ALA A 145 7.49 16.80 -9.37
CA ALA A 145 8.31 17.94 -9.72
C ALA A 145 8.03 18.43 -11.16
N GLN A 146 7.86 17.52 -12.11
CA GLN A 146 7.56 17.86 -13.50
C GLN A 146 6.21 18.55 -13.63
N ALA A 147 5.19 18.11 -12.87
CA ALA A 147 3.89 18.77 -12.83
C ALA A 147 3.98 20.27 -12.46
N ALA A 148 4.78 20.58 -11.43
CA ALA A 148 5.02 21.96 -11.06
C ALA A 148 5.81 22.73 -12.12
N LEU A 149 6.84 22.12 -12.72
CA LEU A 149 7.65 22.73 -13.77
C LEU A 149 6.84 23.05 -15.03
N ASP A 150 5.84 22.25 -15.36
CA ASP A 150 5.02 22.43 -16.56
C ASP A 150 3.96 23.51 -16.39
N ARG A 151 3.54 23.80 -15.15
CA ARG A 151 2.41 24.69 -14.85
C ARG A 151 2.83 26.05 -14.27
N VAL A 152 3.90 26.09 -13.50
CA VAL A 152 4.38 27.34 -12.87
C VAL A 152 5.39 28.03 -13.77
N GLU A 153 5.12 29.25 -14.16
CA GLU A 153 6.03 30.07 -14.96
C GLU A 153 7.13 30.72 -14.08
N GLY A 154 8.27 31.03 -14.69
CA GLY A 154 9.37 31.74 -14.03
C GLY A 154 10.19 30.86 -13.08
N GLN A 155 10.65 31.46 -11.99
CA GLN A 155 11.47 30.80 -10.97
C GLN A 155 10.56 30.08 -9.96
N LEU A 156 10.84 28.81 -9.68
CA LEU A 156 10.17 28.05 -8.66
C LEU A 156 10.95 28.09 -7.35
N HIS A 157 10.28 28.46 -6.27
CA HIS A 157 10.76 28.37 -4.89
C HIS A 157 9.97 27.26 -4.20
N VAL A 158 10.61 26.11 -3.99
CA VAL A 158 9.93 24.88 -3.65
C VAL A 158 10.08 24.56 -2.16
N GLY A 159 8.96 24.33 -1.50
CA GLY A 159 8.88 23.66 -0.20
C GLY A 159 8.48 22.19 -0.39
N ILE A 160 9.13 21.29 0.32
CA ILE A 160 8.79 19.86 0.32
C ILE A 160 8.36 19.46 1.73
N ILE A 161 7.19 18.82 1.82
CA ILE A 161 6.65 18.27 3.05
C ILE A 161 6.73 16.75 2.92
N ASN A 162 7.82 16.18 3.48
CA ASN A 162 8.03 14.76 3.57
C ASN A 162 7.50 14.24 4.93
N TYR A 163 7.08 12.99 5.00
CA TYR A 163 6.47 12.42 6.22
C TYR A 163 7.47 11.60 7.04
N ASP A 164 8.47 11.02 6.41
CA ASP A 164 9.49 10.23 7.11
C ASP A 164 10.74 10.02 6.24
N ILE A 165 11.89 10.38 6.78
CA ILE A 165 13.17 10.16 6.11
C ILE A 165 13.66 8.71 6.23
N SER A 166 13.08 7.92 7.10
CA SER A 166 13.48 6.52 7.34
C SER A 166 12.70 5.51 6.50
N SER A 167 11.61 5.92 5.87
CA SER A 167 10.86 5.07 4.95
C SER A 167 11.43 5.11 3.53
N ALA A 168 11.52 3.95 2.88
CA ALA A 168 12.08 3.84 1.53
C ALA A 168 11.32 4.72 0.52
N ASN A 169 9.98 4.70 0.58
CA ASN A 169 9.15 5.45 -0.37
C ASN A 169 9.28 6.98 -0.19
N GLY A 170 9.35 7.48 1.04
CA GLY A 170 9.57 8.91 1.31
C GLY A 170 10.92 9.40 0.78
N GLN A 171 11.99 8.65 1.02
CA GLN A 171 13.34 8.96 0.53
C GLN A 171 13.40 9.01 -1.00
N GLU A 172 12.81 8.03 -1.68
CA GLU A 172 12.83 7.96 -3.14
C GLU A 172 12.00 9.07 -3.81
N ARG A 173 10.83 9.42 -3.25
CA ARG A 173 10.01 10.55 -3.74
C ARG A 173 10.76 11.87 -3.62
N GLU A 174 11.40 12.12 -2.47
CA GLU A 174 12.22 13.32 -2.25
C GLU A 174 13.38 13.36 -3.25
N ARG A 175 14.14 12.28 -3.37
CA ARG A 175 15.27 12.19 -4.30
C ARG A 175 14.85 12.49 -5.74
N GLY A 176 13.78 11.85 -6.22
CA GLY A 176 13.24 12.04 -7.56
C GLY A 176 12.84 13.49 -7.84
N ALA A 177 12.15 14.12 -6.88
CA ALA A 177 11.72 15.51 -7.00
C ALA A 177 12.90 16.49 -6.97
N VAL A 178 13.80 16.38 -5.98
CA VAL A 178 14.97 17.26 -5.83
C VAL A 178 15.89 17.20 -7.05
N GLU A 179 16.18 16.00 -7.56
CA GLU A 179 17.00 15.86 -8.76
C GLU A 179 16.35 16.47 -10.00
N THR A 180 15.01 16.35 -10.14
CA THR A 180 14.28 16.92 -11.27
C THR A 180 14.28 18.44 -11.22
N PHE A 181 14.02 19.04 -10.06
CA PHE A 181 14.13 20.49 -9.87
C PHE A 181 15.55 20.99 -10.13
N THR A 182 16.57 20.30 -9.60
CA THR A 182 17.97 20.67 -9.81
C THR A 182 18.34 20.66 -11.30
N ARG A 183 17.92 19.65 -12.05
CA ARG A 183 18.18 19.54 -13.49
C ARG A 183 17.46 20.63 -14.32
N SER A 184 16.33 21.13 -13.85
CA SER A 184 15.57 22.15 -14.57
C SER A 184 16.28 23.50 -14.68
N GLY A 185 17.18 23.81 -13.75
CA GLY A 185 17.90 25.08 -13.66
C GLY A 185 17.03 26.32 -13.32
N ARG A 186 15.70 26.14 -13.15
CA ARG A 186 14.76 27.21 -12.80
C ARG A 186 13.95 26.95 -11.52
N ALA A 187 14.38 25.98 -10.73
CA ALA A 187 13.76 25.67 -9.45
C ALA A 187 14.82 25.65 -8.34
N GLN A 188 14.47 26.22 -7.21
CA GLN A 188 15.25 26.16 -5.98
C GLN A 188 14.42 25.45 -4.92
N VAL A 189 14.90 24.33 -4.39
CA VAL A 189 14.34 23.73 -3.18
C VAL A 189 14.79 24.58 -2.01
N VAL A 190 13.85 25.35 -1.46
CA VAL A 190 14.09 26.29 -0.35
C VAL A 190 14.20 25.55 0.96
N SER A 191 13.30 24.59 1.18
CA SER A 191 13.27 23.80 2.40
C SER A 191 12.64 22.43 2.16
N VAL A 192 13.14 21.43 2.87
CA VAL A 192 12.50 20.13 3.04
C VAL A 192 12.22 19.95 4.53
N ILE A 193 10.97 19.72 4.88
CA ILE A 193 10.59 19.39 6.25
C ILE A 193 10.14 17.94 6.32
N ASN A 194 10.47 17.28 7.43
CA ASN A 194 9.96 15.95 7.76
C ASN A 194 8.99 16.11 8.92
N THR A 195 7.73 15.79 8.67
CA THR A 195 6.65 15.91 9.64
C THR A 195 6.09 14.53 9.97
N LEU A 196 5.29 14.41 11.00
CA LEU A 196 4.56 13.17 11.25
C LEU A 196 3.48 12.97 10.18
N ALA A 197 3.17 11.71 9.87
CA ALA A 197 2.12 11.34 8.92
C ALA A 197 0.70 11.55 9.51
N GLU A 198 0.47 12.76 10.05
CA GLU A 198 -0.79 13.20 10.64
C GLU A 198 -1.20 14.56 10.08
N ALA A 199 -2.41 14.66 9.51
CA ALA A 199 -2.85 15.86 8.78
C ALA A 199 -2.82 17.16 9.60
N HIS A 200 -3.12 17.10 10.92
CA HIS A 200 -3.11 18.29 11.77
C HIS A 200 -1.69 18.77 12.11
N ILE A 201 -0.74 17.85 12.23
CA ILE A 201 0.68 18.17 12.44
C ILE A 201 1.26 18.73 11.14
N ALA A 202 1.03 18.03 10.02
CA ALA A 202 1.45 18.51 8.70
C ALA A 202 0.88 19.91 8.36
N GLN A 203 -0.37 20.22 8.76
CA GLN A 203 -0.94 21.56 8.62
C GLN A 203 -0.16 22.60 9.44
N THR A 204 0.17 22.28 10.68
CA THR A 204 0.92 23.18 11.57
C THR A 204 2.32 23.45 11.02
N ASP A 205 3.02 22.39 10.61
CA ASP A 205 4.39 22.46 10.10
C ASP A 205 4.45 23.17 8.74
N THR A 206 3.47 22.93 7.86
CA THR A 206 3.34 23.64 6.58
C THR A 206 3.07 25.14 6.80
N THR A 207 2.21 25.48 7.76
CA THR A 207 1.95 26.89 8.10
C THR A 207 3.21 27.59 8.62
N ALA A 208 4.00 26.90 9.44
CA ALA A 208 5.28 27.41 9.92
C ALA A 208 6.29 27.56 8.78
N LEU A 209 6.40 26.59 7.88
CA LEU A 209 7.25 26.62 6.70
C LEU A 209 6.93 27.84 5.82
N LEU A 210 5.67 28.03 5.46
CA LEU A 210 5.24 29.16 4.62
C LEU A 210 5.38 30.53 5.30
N THR A 211 5.36 30.57 6.63
CA THR A 211 5.62 31.80 7.40
C THR A 211 7.11 32.15 7.40
N GLN A 212 7.98 31.16 7.50
CA GLN A 212 9.45 31.33 7.49
C GLN A 212 9.99 31.60 6.07
N HIS A 213 9.32 31.08 5.06
CA HIS A 213 9.70 31.12 3.65
C HIS A 213 8.55 31.65 2.79
N PRO A 214 8.21 32.94 2.90
CA PRO A 214 7.10 33.54 2.15
C PRO A 214 7.34 33.59 0.62
N GLU A 215 8.58 33.32 0.17
CA GLU A 215 8.94 33.21 -1.24
C GLU A 215 8.48 31.89 -1.88
N ILE A 216 8.08 30.86 -1.10
CA ILE A 216 7.63 29.56 -1.63
C ILE A 216 6.37 29.75 -2.46
N ASN A 217 6.45 29.31 -3.72
CA ASN A 217 5.35 29.32 -4.69
C ASN A 217 5.01 27.91 -5.21
N VAL A 218 5.71 26.88 -4.75
CA VAL A 218 5.42 25.47 -5.04
C VAL A 218 5.55 24.67 -3.74
N LEU A 219 4.56 23.83 -3.46
CA LEU A 219 4.61 22.82 -2.39
C LEU A 219 4.46 21.43 -2.97
N LEU A 220 5.29 20.49 -2.51
CA LEU A 220 5.10 19.06 -2.70
C LEU A 220 4.80 18.41 -1.35
N ALA A 221 3.77 17.56 -1.28
CA ALA A 221 3.43 16.78 -0.09
C ALA A 221 3.36 15.28 -0.46
N PHE A 222 4.10 14.42 0.24
CA PHE A 222 4.48 13.10 -0.29
C PHE A 222 3.63 11.91 0.18
N ASN A 223 2.56 12.14 0.95
CA ASN A 223 1.56 11.11 1.26
C ASN A 223 0.19 11.73 1.55
N GLU A 224 -0.84 10.90 1.79
CA GLU A 224 -2.20 11.35 2.05
C GLU A 224 -2.29 12.35 3.22
N PRO A 225 -1.78 12.06 4.44
CA PRO A 225 -1.90 13.01 5.56
C PRO A 225 -1.18 14.33 5.33
N THR A 226 0.02 14.32 4.72
CA THR A 226 0.77 15.55 4.44
C THR A 226 0.08 16.38 3.37
N SER A 227 -0.54 15.75 2.37
CA SER A 227 -1.31 16.43 1.31
C SER A 227 -2.54 17.15 1.89
N VAL A 228 -3.28 16.48 2.79
CA VAL A 228 -4.42 17.08 3.51
C VAL A 228 -3.96 18.25 4.39
N GLY A 229 -2.85 18.06 5.12
CA GLY A 229 -2.28 19.10 5.98
C GLY A 229 -1.83 20.32 5.21
N ALA A 230 -1.12 20.12 4.09
CA ALA A 230 -0.66 21.19 3.21
C ALA A 230 -1.84 21.97 2.60
N ALA A 231 -2.86 21.30 2.08
CA ALA A 231 -4.06 21.93 1.55
C ALA A 231 -4.75 22.81 2.60
N ARG A 232 -4.97 22.30 3.82
CA ARG A 232 -5.55 23.07 4.92
C ARG A 232 -4.71 24.26 5.36
N ALA A 233 -3.38 24.18 5.26
CA ALA A 233 -2.49 25.29 5.57
C ALA A 233 -2.63 26.42 4.53
N ILE A 234 -2.80 26.07 3.25
CA ILE A 234 -2.99 27.02 2.15
C ILE A 234 -4.37 27.68 2.22
N GLU A 235 -5.44 26.93 2.44
CA GLU A 235 -6.83 27.45 2.49
C GLU A 235 -7.01 28.63 3.46
N ASN A 236 -6.20 28.75 4.49
CA ASN A 236 -6.28 29.79 5.50
C ASN A 236 -5.39 31.01 5.20
N ARG A 237 -4.84 31.11 4.00
CA ARG A 237 -3.92 32.19 3.61
C ARG A 237 -4.54 33.15 2.59
N ASP A 238 -4.19 34.41 2.72
CA ASP A 238 -4.61 35.47 1.77
C ASP A 238 -3.89 35.35 0.41
N ASP A 239 -2.76 34.62 0.36
CA ASP A 239 -1.93 34.42 -0.83
C ASP A 239 -2.03 32.98 -1.40
N ALA A 240 -3.09 32.26 -1.05
CA ALA A 240 -3.33 30.87 -1.46
C ALA A 240 -3.17 30.65 -2.97
N ASP A 241 -3.73 31.56 -3.78
CA ASP A 241 -3.69 31.50 -5.25
C ASP A 241 -2.27 31.58 -5.86
N ASN A 242 -1.26 31.94 -5.06
CA ASN A 242 0.13 32.04 -5.50
C ASN A 242 0.95 30.78 -5.24
N ILE A 243 0.37 29.77 -4.59
CA ILE A 243 1.05 28.53 -4.20
C ILE A 243 0.50 27.38 -5.01
N PHE A 244 1.35 26.75 -5.82
CA PHE A 244 1.03 25.53 -6.58
C PHE A 244 1.27 24.30 -5.71
N LEU A 245 0.22 23.57 -5.34
CA LEU A 245 0.31 22.38 -4.50
C LEU A 245 0.19 21.09 -5.32
N VAL A 246 1.23 20.26 -5.26
CA VAL A 246 1.17 18.86 -5.71
C VAL A 246 1.13 17.95 -4.49
N GLY A 247 0.03 17.25 -4.32
CA GLY A 247 -0.15 16.23 -3.28
C GLY A 247 0.06 14.82 -3.80
N PHE A 248 0.13 13.88 -2.87
CA PHE A 248 0.10 12.45 -3.12
C PHE A 248 -1.18 11.85 -2.57
N ASP A 249 -1.62 10.76 -3.19
CA ASP A 249 -2.80 9.98 -2.86
C ASP A 249 -4.12 10.73 -3.09
N SER A 250 -5.21 9.99 -3.00
CA SER A 250 -6.55 10.54 -3.15
C SER A 250 -7.40 10.21 -1.93
N ASN A 251 -8.06 11.22 -1.41
CA ASN A 251 -9.15 11.09 -0.45
C ASN A 251 -10.18 12.21 -0.72
N VAL A 252 -11.28 12.19 0.00
CA VAL A 252 -12.35 13.18 -0.18
C VAL A 252 -11.80 14.61 -0.10
N SER A 253 -10.96 14.93 0.88
CA SER A 253 -10.44 16.30 1.08
C SER A 253 -9.52 16.76 -0.06
N THR A 254 -8.62 15.90 -0.55
CA THR A 254 -7.69 16.25 -1.64
C THR A 254 -8.41 16.33 -2.99
N VAL A 255 -9.42 15.50 -3.23
CA VAL A 255 -10.26 15.56 -4.44
C VAL A 255 -11.13 16.83 -4.42
N ASP A 256 -11.71 17.19 -3.28
CA ASP A 256 -12.40 18.48 -3.14
C ASP A 256 -11.43 19.65 -3.37
N GLY A 257 -10.19 19.53 -2.87
CA GLY A 257 -9.11 20.50 -3.11
C GLY A 257 -8.78 20.67 -4.60
N LEU A 258 -8.75 19.58 -5.39
CA LEU A 258 -8.61 19.65 -6.85
C LEU A 258 -9.77 20.42 -7.50
N GLN A 259 -11.00 20.22 -7.03
CA GLN A 259 -12.19 20.85 -7.61
C GLN A 259 -12.23 22.35 -7.29
N ASN A 260 -11.91 22.73 -6.06
CA ASN A 260 -11.96 24.13 -5.61
C ASN A 260 -10.67 24.92 -5.92
N GLY A 261 -9.56 24.22 -6.26
CA GLY A 261 -8.29 24.81 -6.66
C GLY A 261 -7.27 25.02 -5.55
N THR A 262 -7.50 24.50 -4.35
CA THR A 262 -6.50 24.49 -3.27
C THR A 262 -5.38 23.49 -3.54
N VAL A 263 -5.70 22.39 -4.24
CA VAL A 263 -4.76 21.40 -4.75
C VAL A 263 -4.71 21.51 -6.26
N ASP A 264 -3.54 21.59 -6.87
CA ASP A 264 -3.38 21.73 -8.31
C ASP A 264 -3.20 20.40 -9.02
N ALA A 265 -2.50 19.45 -8.38
CA ALA A 265 -2.31 18.11 -8.91
C ALA A 265 -2.16 17.09 -7.78
N LEU A 266 -2.55 15.84 -8.06
CA LEU A 266 -2.35 14.69 -7.21
C LEU A 266 -1.56 13.61 -7.96
N ILE A 267 -0.56 13.05 -7.31
CA ILE A 267 0.11 11.82 -7.73
C ILE A 267 -0.63 10.67 -7.07
N VAL A 268 -1.46 9.99 -7.85
CA VAL A 268 -2.35 8.94 -7.36
C VAL A 268 -1.73 7.57 -7.59
N GLN A 269 -1.54 6.83 -6.50
CA GLN A 269 -1.04 5.46 -6.48
C GLN A 269 -2.18 4.45 -6.70
N ASN A 270 -1.85 3.15 -6.68
CA ASN A 270 -2.84 2.07 -6.77
C ASN A 270 -2.77 1.15 -5.54
N PRO A 271 -3.24 1.61 -4.37
CA PRO A 271 -3.16 0.84 -3.13
C PRO A 271 -3.95 -0.47 -3.17
N TYR A 272 -5.08 -0.50 -3.86
CA TYR A 272 -5.83 -1.76 -4.04
C TYR A 272 -5.00 -2.84 -4.73
N ALA A 273 -4.32 -2.49 -5.81
CA ALA A 273 -3.45 -3.43 -6.51
C ALA A 273 -2.28 -3.89 -5.62
N MET A 274 -1.74 -3.02 -4.77
CA MET A 274 -0.67 -3.42 -3.83
C MET A 274 -1.16 -4.49 -2.86
N GLY A 275 -2.34 -4.32 -2.27
CA GLY A 275 -2.94 -5.30 -1.36
C GLY A 275 -3.28 -6.62 -2.06
N TYR A 276 -3.96 -6.54 -3.22
CA TYR A 276 -4.36 -7.72 -3.98
C TYR A 276 -3.14 -8.53 -4.44
N LEU A 277 -2.20 -7.91 -5.14
CA LEU A 277 -1.01 -8.58 -5.67
C LEU A 277 -0.06 -9.05 -4.57
N GLY A 278 -0.04 -8.35 -3.41
CA GLY A 278 0.70 -8.76 -2.23
C GLY A 278 0.23 -10.11 -1.71
N VAL A 279 -1.07 -10.26 -1.49
CA VAL A 279 -1.68 -11.51 -1.01
C VAL A 279 -1.64 -12.60 -2.09
N GLU A 280 -1.88 -12.27 -3.37
CA GLU A 280 -1.70 -13.20 -4.49
C GLU A 280 -0.26 -13.76 -4.55
N SER A 281 0.74 -12.87 -4.37
CA SER A 281 2.15 -13.30 -4.38
C SER A 281 2.48 -14.20 -3.18
N ALA A 282 1.93 -13.92 -2.00
CA ALA A 282 2.04 -14.80 -0.85
C ALA A 282 1.45 -16.18 -1.14
N TYR A 283 0.26 -16.27 -1.74
CA TYR A 283 -0.35 -17.53 -2.19
C TYR A 283 0.56 -18.30 -3.16
N LYS A 284 1.11 -17.63 -4.18
CA LYS A 284 2.03 -18.27 -5.15
C LYS A 284 3.27 -18.83 -4.49
N LEU A 285 3.84 -18.13 -3.51
CA LEU A 285 5.00 -18.59 -2.74
C LEU A 285 4.67 -19.81 -1.89
N LEU A 286 3.49 -19.84 -1.28
CA LEU A 286 3.03 -20.94 -0.41
C LEU A 286 2.65 -22.20 -1.19
N THR A 287 2.17 -22.06 -2.42
CA THR A 287 1.71 -23.17 -3.27
C THR A 287 2.76 -23.67 -4.27
N GLY A 288 4.02 -23.25 -4.11
CA GLY A 288 5.14 -23.71 -4.94
C GLY A 288 5.23 -23.07 -6.33
N GLN A 289 4.52 -21.97 -6.55
CA GLN A 289 4.49 -21.21 -7.81
C GLN A 289 5.51 -20.04 -7.77
N SER A 290 6.62 -20.18 -7.05
CA SER A 290 7.61 -19.11 -6.85
C SER A 290 8.22 -18.57 -8.17
N LYS A 291 8.19 -19.36 -9.25
CA LYS A 291 8.69 -18.94 -10.57
C LYS A 291 7.81 -17.88 -11.23
N ASP A 292 6.55 -17.78 -10.79
CA ASP A 292 5.57 -16.84 -11.31
C ASP A 292 5.55 -15.53 -10.49
N VAL A 293 6.44 -15.42 -9.49
CA VAL A 293 6.60 -14.23 -8.66
C VAL A 293 7.76 -13.39 -9.19
N THR A 294 7.46 -12.21 -9.70
CA THR A 294 8.47 -11.24 -10.16
C THR A 294 9.07 -10.52 -8.96
N HIS A 295 10.38 -10.28 -8.96
CA HIS A 295 11.07 -9.66 -7.81
C HIS A 295 10.58 -8.24 -7.49
N THR A 296 10.17 -7.48 -8.50
CA THR A 296 9.59 -6.13 -8.35
C THR A 296 8.38 -5.98 -9.27
N VAL A 297 7.29 -5.46 -8.75
CA VAL A 297 6.08 -5.15 -9.51
C VAL A 297 5.70 -3.70 -9.24
N ASP A 298 5.82 -2.85 -10.26
CA ASP A 298 5.36 -1.48 -10.17
C ASP A 298 3.85 -1.43 -10.41
N THR A 299 3.13 -0.86 -9.47
CA THR A 299 1.70 -0.57 -9.63
C THR A 299 1.50 0.74 -10.38
N SER A 300 0.38 0.88 -11.09
CA SER A 300 0.12 2.09 -11.86
C SER A 300 0.10 3.33 -10.98
N THR A 301 0.78 4.38 -11.42
CA THR A 301 0.78 5.71 -10.80
C THR A 301 0.33 6.73 -11.83
N GLN A 302 -0.55 7.65 -11.46
CA GLN A 302 -1.13 8.63 -12.37
C GLN A 302 -1.06 10.02 -11.77
N ILE A 303 -0.92 11.03 -12.65
CA ILE A 303 -1.15 12.41 -12.27
C ILE A 303 -2.59 12.78 -12.58
N VAL A 304 -3.28 13.34 -11.58
CA VAL A 304 -4.62 13.87 -11.72
C VAL A 304 -4.63 15.35 -11.38
N ASP A 305 -5.15 16.14 -12.27
CA ASP A 305 -5.35 17.59 -12.15
C ASP A 305 -6.77 17.99 -12.60
N ARG A 306 -7.10 19.26 -12.55
CA ARG A 306 -8.43 19.74 -12.98
C ARG A 306 -8.75 19.48 -14.44
N ASP A 307 -7.75 19.41 -15.32
CA ASP A 307 -7.96 19.20 -16.75
C ASP A 307 -8.38 17.77 -17.06
N ASN A 308 -7.90 16.80 -16.27
CA ASN A 308 -8.16 15.38 -16.48
C ASN A 308 -9.03 14.71 -15.40
N LEU A 309 -9.42 15.44 -14.34
CA LEU A 309 -10.18 14.93 -13.19
C LEU A 309 -11.38 14.05 -13.58
N PHE A 310 -12.12 14.44 -14.61
CA PHE A 310 -13.31 13.73 -15.06
C PHE A 310 -13.05 12.69 -16.17
N SER A 311 -11.80 12.44 -16.51
CA SER A 311 -11.47 11.34 -17.42
C SER A 311 -11.79 9.98 -16.79
N MET A 312 -12.09 8.98 -17.62
CA MET A 312 -12.40 7.63 -17.13
C MET A 312 -11.24 7.05 -16.31
N ASP A 313 -9.99 7.32 -16.71
CA ASP A 313 -8.83 6.75 -16.06
C ASP A 313 -8.56 7.45 -14.71
N SER A 314 -8.69 8.77 -14.65
CA SER A 314 -8.61 9.51 -13.38
C SER A 314 -9.71 9.09 -12.40
N GLN A 315 -10.94 8.94 -12.87
CA GLN A 315 -12.05 8.49 -12.01
C GLN A 315 -11.81 7.08 -11.45
N LYS A 316 -11.25 6.17 -12.25
CA LYS A 316 -10.86 4.84 -11.76
C LYS A 316 -9.73 4.92 -10.73
N ALA A 317 -8.74 5.78 -10.93
CA ALA A 317 -7.63 5.93 -9.99
C ALA A 317 -8.07 6.54 -8.66
N LEU A 318 -8.91 7.59 -8.72
CA LEU A 318 -9.37 8.32 -7.53
C LEU A 318 -10.36 7.53 -6.67
N PHE A 319 -11.22 6.70 -7.29
CA PHE A 319 -12.36 6.04 -6.63
C PHE A 319 -12.30 4.53 -6.81
N THR A 320 -11.15 3.94 -6.60
CA THR A 320 -10.92 2.50 -6.84
C THR A 320 -11.84 1.61 -6.04
N PHE A 321 -12.35 2.05 -4.87
CA PHE A 321 -13.41 1.35 -4.11
C PHE A 321 -14.16 2.31 -3.17
N GLU A 322 -15.32 2.75 -3.58
CA GLU A 322 -16.36 3.06 -2.59
C GLU A 322 -16.76 1.74 -1.91
N GLN A 323 -16.50 1.61 -0.63
CA GLN A 323 -17.14 0.57 0.18
C GLN A 323 -18.65 0.75 0.01
N ARG A 324 -19.28 -0.14 -0.74
CA ARG A 324 -20.75 -0.29 -0.67
C ARG A 324 -21.05 -0.60 0.78
N GLY A 325 -21.58 0.41 1.48
CA GLY A 325 -21.83 0.38 2.90
C GLY A 325 -22.43 -0.95 3.32
N LYS A 326 -21.90 -1.54 4.36
CA LYS A 326 -22.62 -2.48 5.19
C LYS A 326 -23.81 -1.69 5.72
N SER A 327 -24.95 -1.76 5.02
CA SER A 327 -26.23 -1.38 5.59
C SER A 327 -26.48 -2.33 6.77
N SER A 328 -26.43 -1.77 7.96
CA SER A 328 -26.81 -2.35 9.23
C SER A 328 -28.12 -3.11 9.20
#